data_974de4a61e3fb9ee77c8b6d7bfb18749
#
_entry.id   974de4a61e3fb9ee77c8b6d7bfb18749
#
_cell.length_a   1.000
_cell.length_b   1.000
_cell.length_c   1.000
_cell.angle_alpha   90.00
_cell.angle_beta   90.00
_cell.angle_gamma   90.00
#
_symmetry.space_group_name_H-M   'P 1'
#
loop_
_entity.id
_entity.type
_entity.pdbx_description
1 polymer ?
#
loop_
_entity_poly.entity_id
_entity_poly.type
_entity_poly.pdbx_seq_one_letter_code
_entity_poly.pdbx_strand_id
1 'polypeptide(L)'
;MTARQNTRRMNRLRQEFFEEGRALDADPARRKESLCWLCAGRIDYSVGQGTTDESHELDHVVPVSKDPSLQEEWSNFRNSHRRCNRERGDRTPLGDTGDRVAAWW
;
A
#
# COMPACT_ATOMS: atom_id res chain seq x y z
N MET A 1 16.33 12.79 11.30
CA MET A 1 15.88 12.75 9.92
C MET A 1 14.81 11.71 9.76
N THR A 2 13.82 12.01 8.98
CA THR A 2 12.75 11.05 8.76
C THR A 2 13.11 10.13 7.61
N ALA A 3 12.73 8.89 7.72
CA ALA A 3 12.95 7.93 6.66
C ALA A 3 12.02 8.20 5.48
N ARG A 4 10.86 8.76 5.74
CA ARG A 4 9.85 8.99 4.71
C ARG A 4 9.84 10.46 4.34
N GLN A 5 10.00 10.75 3.06
CA GLN A 5 10.01 12.11 2.58
C GLN A 5 9.01 12.30 1.47
N ASN A 6 8.46 13.51 1.43
CA ASN A 6 7.43 13.88 0.47
C ASN A 6 8.08 14.60 -0.70
N THR A 7 8.69 13.86 -1.60
CA THR A 7 9.34 14.46 -2.76
C THR A 7 8.33 14.60 -3.90
N ARG A 8 8.68 15.44 -4.88
CA ARG A 8 7.87 15.56 -6.09
C ARG A 8 7.76 14.22 -6.79
N ARG A 9 8.88 13.51 -6.85
CA ARG A 9 8.88 12.20 -7.50
C ARG A 9 7.99 11.23 -6.77
N MET A 10 8.04 11.21 -5.45
CA MET A 10 7.19 10.30 -4.68
C MET A 10 5.72 10.65 -4.87
N ASN A 11 5.39 11.93 -4.89
CA ASN A 11 4.00 12.35 -5.10
C ASN A 11 3.50 11.91 -6.47
N ARG A 12 4.33 12.04 -7.49
CA ARG A 12 3.96 11.60 -8.83
C ARG A 12 3.79 10.09 -8.90
N LEU A 13 4.73 9.36 -8.29
CA LEU A 13 4.65 7.90 -8.28
C LEU A 13 3.41 7.40 -7.55
N ARG A 14 3.07 8.07 -6.45
CA ARG A 14 1.87 7.72 -5.68
C ARG A 14 0.62 7.90 -6.52
N GLN A 15 0.55 8.99 -7.27
CA GLN A 15 -0.60 9.24 -8.12
C GLN A 15 -0.67 8.23 -9.26
N GLU A 16 0.46 7.93 -9.88
CA GLU A 16 0.49 6.96 -10.98
C GLU A 16 0.10 5.57 -10.49
N PHE A 17 0.56 5.20 -9.31
CA PHE A 17 0.24 3.89 -8.75
C PHE A 17 -1.24 3.78 -8.42
N PHE A 18 -1.82 4.85 -7.88
CA PHE A 18 -3.25 4.91 -7.61
C PHE A 18 -4.06 4.74 -8.90
N GLU A 19 -3.66 5.45 -9.95
CA GLU A 19 -4.40 5.38 -11.21
C GLU A 19 -4.28 4.02 -11.86
N GLU A 20 -3.14 3.38 -11.74
CA GLU A 20 -2.99 2.03 -12.25
C GLU A 20 -3.91 1.08 -11.46
N GLY A 21 -3.93 1.20 -10.14
CA GLY A 21 -4.81 0.37 -9.33
C GLY A 21 -6.27 0.57 -9.68
N ARG A 22 -6.67 1.82 -9.91
CA ARG A 22 -8.04 2.12 -10.29
C ARG A 22 -8.40 1.48 -11.62
N ALA A 23 -7.49 1.53 -12.58
CA ALA A 23 -7.73 0.91 -13.89
C ALA A 23 -7.85 -0.61 -13.77
N LEU A 24 -7.00 -1.22 -12.94
CA LEU A 24 -7.08 -2.65 -12.71
C LEU A 24 -8.39 -3.04 -12.02
N ASP A 25 -8.83 -2.22 -11.07
CA ASP A 25 -10.10 -2.47 -10.37
C ASP A 25 -11.28 -2.41 -11.32
N ALA A 26 -11.21 -1.56 -12.33
CA ALA A 26 -12.30 -1.41 -13.29
C ALA A 26 -12.35 -2.56 -14.30
N ASP A 27 -11.30 -3.36 -14.40
CA ASP A 27 -11.24 -4.46 -15.34
C ASP A 27 -11.51 -5.76 -14.60
N PRO A 28 -12.67 -6.40 -14.82
CA PRO A 28 -12.99 -7.63 -14.08
C PRO A 28 -11.95 -8.73 -14.24
N ALA A 29 -11.26 -8.78 -15.36
CA ALA A 29 -10.26 -9.82 -15.61
C ALA A 29 -8.99 -9.58 -14.80
N ARG A 30 -8.73 -8.34 -14.42
CA ARG A 30 -7.51 -7.99 -13.71
C ARG A 30 -7.75 -7.40 -12.33
N ARG A 31 -9.00 -7.39 -11.89
CA ARG A 31 -9.35 -6.76 -10.60
C ARG A 31 -8.60 -7.36 -9.42
N LYS A 32 -8.23 -8.64 -9.50
CA LYS A 32 -7.49 -9.27 -8.42
C LYS A 32 -6.15 -8.60 -8.16
N GLU A 33 -5.62 -7.88 -9.15
CA GLU A 33 -4.34 -7.21 -9.00
C GLU A 33 -4.47 -5.87 -8.30
N SER A 34 -5.70 -5.40 -8.05
CA SER A 34 -5.95 -4.12 -7.40
C SER A 34 -6.44 -4.27 -5.97
N LEU A 35 -6.53 -5.48 -5.46
CA LEU A 35 -7.05 -5.72 -4.13
C LEU A 35 -6.02 -5.32 -3.07
N CYS A 36 -6.51 -5.08 -1.86
CA CYS A 36 -5.63 -4.79 -0.73
C CYS A 36 -4.74 -6.00 -0.48
N TRP A 37 -3.43 -5.79 -0.46
CA TRP A 37 -2.50 -6.90 -0.29
C TRP A 37 -2.48 -7.44 1.14
N LEU A 38 -3.06 -6.70 2.08
CA LEU A 38 -3.07 -7.11 3.48
C LEU A 38 -4.31 -7.92 3.84
N CYS A 39 -5.48 -7.54 3.32
CA CYS A 39 -6.73 -8.23 3.66
C CYS A 39 -7.43 -8.87 2.46
N ALA A 40 -6.91 -8.65 1.26
CA ALA A 40 -7.45 -9.19 0.01
C ALA A 40 -8.83 -8.65 -0.36
N GLY A 41 -9.30 -7.61 0.31
CA GLY A 41 -10.58 -7.00 -0.04
C GLY A 41 -10.44 -5.94 -1.09
N ARG A 42 -11.58 -5.57 -1.69
CA ARG A 42 -11.58 -4.51 -2.69
C ARG A 42 -11.35 -3.15 -2.02
N ILE A 43 -10.58 -2.33 -2.69
CA ILE A 43 -10.29 -0.97 -2.24
C ILE A 43 -11.25 -0.03 -2.94
N ASP A 44 -11.65 1.03 -2.24
CA ASP A 44 -12.53 2.04 -2.82
C ASP A 44 -11.68 3.06 -3.59
N TYR A 45 -11.60 2.87 -4.90
CA TYR A 45 -10.86 3.77 -5.78
C TYR A 45 -11.71 4.94 -6.24
N SER A 46 -12.96 5.03 -5.78
CA SER A 46 -13.88 6.10 -6.23
C SER A 46 -13.66 7.39 -5.45
N VAL A 47 -12.90 7.35 -4.38
CA VAL A 47 -12.62 8.52 -3.55
C VAL A 47 -11.12 8.78 -3.55
N GLY A 48 -10.72 9.94 -3.07
CA GLY A 48 -9.30 10.30 -3.03
C GLY A 48 -8.51 9.38 -2.13
N GLN A 49 -7.23 9.26 -2.44
CA GLN A 49 -6.31 8.44 -1.65
C GLN A 49 -6.29 8.94 -0.21
N GLY A 50 -6.35 8.00 0.74
CA GLY A 50 -6.20 8.32 2.14
C GLY A 50 -7.31 9.14 2.75
N THR A 51 -8.48 9.20 2.12
CA THR A 51 -9.59 10.04 2.61
C THR A 51 -10.59 9.29 3.46
N THR A 52 -10.71 7.98 3.27
CA THR A 52 -11.62 7.16 4.09
C THR A 52 -10.90 5.87 4.46
N ASP A 53 -11.46 5.15 5.40
CA ASP A 53 -10.86 3.88 5.85
C ASP A 53 -10.74 2.86 4.72
N GLU A 54 -11.67 2.87 3.78
CA GLU A 54 -11.66 1.91 2.67
C GLU A 54 -10.92 2.43 1.44
N SER A 55 -10.44 3.66 1.47
CA SER A 55 -9.77 4.26 0.32
C SER A 55 -8.36 3.69 0.14
N HIS A 56 -7.83 3.95 -1.04
CA HIS A 56 -6.49 3.48 -1.40
C HIS A 56 -5.41 4.24 -0.66
N GLU A 57 -4.40 3.50 -0.22
CA GLU A 57 -3.14 4.09 0.24
C GLU A 57 -2.02 3.22 -0.28
N LEU A 58 -1.00 3.86 -0.86
CA LEU A 58 0.19 3.13 -1.30
C LEU A 58 0.93 2.61 -0.07
N ASP A 59 1.23 1.33 -0.08
CA ASP A 59 2.00 0.71 0.99
C ASP A 59 3.32 0.22 0.44
N HIS A 60 4.29 0.04 1.30
CA HIS A 60 5.60 -0.49 0.96
C HIS A 60 5.78 -1.86 1.59
N VAL A 61 6.21 -2.84 0.79
CA VAL A 61 6.46 -4.19 1.34
C VAL A 61 7.50 -4.10 2.45
N VAL A 62 8.62 -3.46 2.14
CA VAL A 62 9.64 -3.16 3.14
C VAL A 62 9.38 -1.73 3.60
N PRO A 63 9.07 -1.52 4.87
CA PRO A 63 8.79 -0.18 5.37
C PRO A 63 9.95 0.77 5.11
N VAL A 64 9.61 2.01 4.75
CA VAL A 64 10.61 3.03 4.48
C VAL A 64 11.49 3.28 5.70
N SER A 65 10.92 3.11 6.89
CA SER A 65 11.70 3.27 8.12
C SER A 65 12.80 2.22 8.24
N LYS A 66 12.62 1.08 7.59
CA LYS A 66 13.62 0.00 7.65
C LYS A 66 14.62 0.08 6.51
N ASP A 67 14.18 0.58 5.35
CA ASP A 67 15.08 0.74 4.21
C ASP A 67 14.62 1.94 3.37
N PRO A 68 15.12 3.13 3.69
CA PRO A 68 14.71 4.34 2.96
C PRO A 68 15.04 4.31 1.48
N SER A 69 16.00 3.50 1.06
CA SER A 69 16.37 3.44 -0.35
C SER A 69 15.26 2.85 -1.20
N LEU A 70 14.28 2.18 -0.60
CA LEU A 70 13.18 1.56 -1.31
C LEU A 70 11.93 2.44 -1.36
N GLN A 71 12.01 3.68 -0.90
CA GLN A 71 10.85 4.55 -0.84
C GLN A 71 10.22 4.80 -2.21
N GLU A 72 11.04 4.97 -3.23
CA GLU A 72 10.56 5.29 -4.58
C GLU A 72 10.73 4.13 -5.55
N GLU A 73 10.85 2.92 -5.03
CA GLU A 73 11.00 1.73 -5.84
C GLU A 73 9.63 1.13 -6.13
N TRP A 74 9.23 1.16 -7.40
CA TRP A 74 7.89 0.69 -7.81
C TRP A 74 7.63 -0.75 -7.36
N SER A 75 8.65 -1.61 -7.44
CA SER A 75 8.49 -3.00 -7.07
C SER A 75 8.21 -3.19 -5.58
N ASN A 76 8.44 -2.17 -4.78
CA ASN A 76 8.16 -2.21 -3.35
C ASN A 76 6.78 -1.65 -3.01
N PHE A 77 6.01 -1.21 -4.01
CA PHE A 77 4.69 -0.63 -3.81
C PHE A 77 3.61 -1.71 -3.79
N ARG A 78 2.60 -1.51 -2.95
CA ARG A 78 1.44 -2.39 -2.90
C ARG A 78 0.18 -1.57 -2.72
N ASN A 79 -0.93 -2.06 -3.29
CA ASN A 79 -2.23 -1.46 -3.05
C ASN A 79 -2.73 -1.88 -1.68
N SER A 80 -3.25 -0.94 -0.90
CA SER A 80 -3.80 -1.28 0.40
C SER A 80 -4.97 -0.36 0.74
N HIS A 81 -5.78 -0.79 1.70
CA HIS A 81 -6.75 0.10 2.33
C HIS A 81 -6.02 1.01 3.29
N ARG A 82 -6.52 2.25 3.42
CA ARG A 82 -5.98 3.15 4.43
C ARG A 82 -6.00 2.51 5.82
N ARG A 83 -7.11 1.88 6.20
CA ARG A 83 -7.21 1.26 7.52
C ARG A 83 -6.20 0.13 7.71
N CYS A 84 -6.00 -0.68 6.67
CA CYS A 84 -5.06 -1.79 6.77
C CYS A 84 -3.62 -1.30 6.84
N ASN A 85 -3.29 -0.31 6.05
CA ASN A 85 -1.96 0.25 6.04
C ASN A 85 -1.62 0.88 7.39
N ARG A 86 -2.56 1.62 7.95
CA ARG A 86 -2.34 2.27 9.23
C ARG A 86 -2.27 1.28 10.37
N GLU A 87 -3.07 0.23 10.31
CA GLU A 87 -3.05 -0.82 11.31
C GLU A 87 -1.71 -1.57 11.27
N ARG A 88 -1.18 -1.78 10.08
CA ARG A 88 0.10 -2.46 9.93
C ARG A 88 1.24 -1.63 10.50
N GLY A 89 1.19 -0.32 10.31
CA GLY A 89 2.28 0.55 10.70
C GLY A 89 3.53 0.22 9.92
N ASP A 90 4.65 -0.02 10.59
CA ASP A 90 5.89 -0.37 9.92
C ASP A 90 6.25 -1.84 10.11
N ARG A 91 5.28 -2.69 10.46
CA ARG A 91 5.53 -4.12 10.59
C ARG A 91 5.58 -4.75 9.21
N THR A 92 6.33 -5.83 9.12
CA THR A 92 6.44 -6.60 7.88
C THR A 92 5.42 -7.73 7.92
N PRO A 93 4.47 -7.79 6.99
CA PRO A 93 3.40 -8.79 7.08
C PRO A 93 3.88 -10.22 7.08
N LEU A 94 4.93 -10.51 6.35
CA LEU A 94 5.43 -11.86 6.30
C LEU A 94 6.49 -12.07 7.31
N GLY A 95 6.17 -11.77 8.50
CA GLY A 95 6.86 -12.33 9.53
C GLY A 95 8.20 -11.94 9.82
N ASP A 96 8.36 -10.83 10.33
CA ASP A 96 9.45 -10.65 11.12
C ASP A 96 9.63 -11.83 11.94
N THR A 97 8.59 -12.39 12.45
CA THR A 97 8.67 -13.61 13.18
C THR A 97 7.43 -14.34 12.83
N GLY A 98 7.52 -15.48 12.39
CA GLY A 98 6.36 -16.23 11.95
C GLY A 98 5.27 -16.32 12.99
N ASP A 99 5.62 -16.30 14.23
CA ASP A 99 4.62 -16.51 15.27
C ASP A 99 3.65 -15.35 15.40
N ARG A 100 4.02 -14.14 15.04
CA ARG A 100 3.12 -13.04 15.19
C ARG A 100 2.24 -12.81 14.03
N VAL A 101 2.57 -13.41 12.94
CA VAL A 101 1.84 -13.19 11.71
C VAL A 101 0.38 -13.53 11.90
N ALA A 102 0.09 -14.65 12.52
CA ALA A 102 -1.28 -15.07 12.71
C ALA A 102 -2.02 -14.19 13.70
N ALA A 103 -1.32 -13.49 14.54
CA ALA A 103 -1.97 -12.76 15.60
C ALA A 103 -2.47 -11.39 15.17
N TRP A 104 -1.94 -10.84 14.11
CA TRP A 104 -2.29 -9.48 13.83
C TRP A 104 -2.98 -9.27 12.48
N TRP A 105 -3.41 -10.28 11.83
CA TRP A 105 -4.37 -10.10 10.76
C TRP A 105 -5.67 -10.89 10.98
#